data_0992e247dcc821fa0cdf01eac59eaaf2
#
_entry.id   0992e247dcc821fa0cdf01eac59eaaf2
#
_cell.length_a   1.000
_cell.length_b   1.000
_cell.length_c   1.000
_cell.angle_alpha   90.00
_cell.angle_beta   90.00
_cell.angle_gamma   90.00
#
_symmetry.space_group_name_H-M   'P 1'
#
loop_
_entity.id
_entity.type
_entity.pdbx_description
1 polymer ?
#
loop_
_entity_poly.entity_id
_entity_poly.type
_entity_poly.pdbx_seq_one_letter_code
_entity_poly.pdbx_strand_id
1 'polypeptide(L)'
;MKHQGDSAELRFMLLNHELGYIISHPFGDNAKYDLIVDTGITLERVQVKSTSRKDTSSGMDCYNCLVCSGRDSKQQYTEKDIDYIAIYVIPENAWYKIPVKEIKGKTVKLYPHRKSQRNTYEKYRI
;
A
#
# COMPACT_ATOMS: atom_id res chain seq x y z
N MET A 1 -3.67 14.37 -1.42
CA MET A 1 -2.80 15.52 -1.10
C MET A 1 -1.42 15.02 -0.71
N LYS A 2 -0.41 15.82 -0.98
CA LYS A 2 0.99 15.46 -0.72
C LYS A 2 1.27 15.18 0.76
N HIS A 3 0.69 15.97 1.68
CA HIS A 3 0.84 15.75 3.12
C HIS A 3 0.35 14.38 3.58
N GLN A 4 -0.76 13.92 3.04
CA GLN A 4 -1.30 12.62 3.39
C GLN A 4 -0.35 11.50 2.95
N GLY A 5 0.20 11.61 1.74
CA GLY A 5 1.15 10.65 1.22
C GLY A 5 2.45 10.63 2.01
N ASP A 6 2.99 11.80 2.31
CA ASP A 6 4.21 11.94 3.10
C ASP A 6 4.04 11.36 4.50
N SER A 7 2.89 11.63 5.13
CA SER A 7 2.59 11.11 6.46
C SER A 7 2.50 9.58 6.48
N ALA A 8 1.86 9.01 5.46
CA ALA A 8 1.77 7.56 5.36
C ALA A 8 3.14 6.92 5.19
N GLU A 9 4.00 7.52 4.37
CA GLU A 9 5.35 7.02 4.16
C GLU A 9 6.16 7.05 5.46
N LEU A 10 6.09 8.17 6.21
CA LEU A 10 6.77 8.28 7.51
C LEU A 10 6.26 7.24 8.51
N ARG A 11 4.95 6.99 8.54
CA ARG A 11 4.37 5.97 9.42
C ARG A 11 4.86 4.58 9.05
N PHE A 12 4.97 4.29 7.77
CA PHE A 12 5.46 2.99 7.31
C PHE A 12 6.93 2.80 7.67
N MET A 13 7.72 3.87 7.52
CA MET A 13 9.13 3.85 7.93
C MET A 13 9.26 3.55 9.43
N LEU A 14 8.48 4.24 10.25
CA LEU A 14 8.50 4.03 11.70
C LEU A 14 8.10 2.60 12.06
N LEU A 15 7.03 2.10 11.46
CA LEU A 15 6.55 0.74 11.69
C LEU A 15 7.66 -0.29 11.44
N ASN A 16 8.35 -0.16 10.31
CA ASN A 16 9.41 -1.11 9.94
C ASN A 16 10.68 -0.91 10.76
N HIS A 17 10.99 0.33 11.12
CA HIS A 17 12.11 0.63 11.98
C HIS A 17 11.94 -0.02 13.36
N GLU A 18 10.74 0.03 13.90
CA GLU A 18 10.43 -0.58 15.20
C GLU A 18 10.48 -2.10 15.16
N LEU A 19 10.30 -2.69 13.98
CA LEU A 19 10.50 -4.13 13.78
C LEU A 19 11.98 -4.52 13.66
N GLY A 20 12.87 -3.53 13.65
CA GLY A 20 14.30 -3.77 13.52
C GLY A 20 14.79 -3.86 12.07
N TYR A 21 13.96 -3.48 11.12
CA TYR A 21 14.32 -3.53 9.70
C TYR A 21 15.06 -2.24 9.30
N ILE A 22 15.89 -2.35 8.26
CA ILE A 22 16.63 -1.22 7.71
C ILE A 22 15.85 -0.69 6.52
N ILE A 23 15.68 0.63 6.46
CA ILE A 23 14.93 1.28 5.40
C ILE A 23 15.87 2.14 4.57
N SER A 24 15.72 2.06 3.25
CA SER A 24 16.49 2.86 2.31
C SER A 24 15.56 3.52 1.31
N HIS A 25 15.95 4.69 0.85
CA HIS A 25 15.23 5.42 -0.19
C HIS A 25 16.00 5.35 -1.51
N PRO A 26 15.32 5.24 -2.65
CA PRO A 26 15.99 5.33 -3.93
C PRO A 26 16.48 6.76 -4.14
N PHE A 27 17.63 6.90 -4.77
CA PHE A 27 18.14 8.20 -5.17
C PHE A 27 17.40 8.68 -6.43
N GLY A 28 17.03 9.95 -6.44
CA GLY A 28 16.32 10.54 -7.57
C GLY A 28 14.82 10.26 -7.54
N ASP A 29 14.17 10.42 -8.70
CA ASP A 29 12.71 10.32 -8.81
C ASP A 29 12.23 9.34 -9.89
N ASN A 30 13.11 8.47 -10.36
CA ASN A 30 12.78 7.53 -11.44
C ASN A 30 12.28 6.17 -10.94
N ALA A 31 12.48 5.85 -9.67
CA ALA A 31 12.02 4.58 -9.12
C ALA A 31 10.50 4.60 -8.91
N LYS A 32 9.85 3.46 -9.15
CA LYS A 32 8.41 3.32 -8.93
C LYS A 32 8.05 2.91 -7.52
N TYR A 33 9.05 2.63 -6.69
CA TYR A 33 8.86 2.35 -5.27
C TYR A 33 9.31 3.54 -4.44
N ASP A 34 8.72 3.70 -3.26
CA ASP A 34 9.05 4.79 -2.35
C ASP A 34 10.25 4.45 -1.47
N LEU A 35 10.38 3.18 -1.12
CA LEU A 35 11.46 2.75 -0.23
C LEU A 35 11.77 1.27 -0.40
N ILE A 36 12.94 0.89 0.13
CA ILE A 36 13.34 -0.51 0.23
C ILE A 36 13.37 -0.87 1.71
N VAL A 37 12.74 -2.00 2.03
CA VAL A 37 12.76 -2.57 3.38
C VAL A 37 13.69 -3.77 3.36
N ASP A 38 14.77 -3.67 4.12
CA ASP A 38 15.73 -4.76 4.32
C ASP A 38 15.35 -5.48 5.61
N THR A 39 14.80 -6.68 5.47
CA THR A 39 14.37 -7.48 6.61
C THR A 39 15.50 -8.33 7.19
N GLY A 40 16.69 -8.28 6.58
CA GLY A 40 17.79 -9.18 6.91
C GLY A 40 17.75 -10.49 6.14
N ILE A 41 16.59 -10.82 5.56
CA ILE A 41 16.41 -12.01 4.72
C ILE A 41 16.15 -11.59 3.27
N THR A 42 15.35 -10.55 3.08
CA THR A 42 14.98 -10.05 1.75
C THR A 42 15.13 -8.54 1.69
N LEU A 43 15.27 -8.02 0.47
CA LEU A 43 15.16 -6.60 0.17
C LEU A 43 13.83 -6.42 -0.57
N GLU A 44 12.93 -5.63 0.00
CA GLU A 44 11.58 -5.46 -0.52
C GLU A 44 11.38 -4.05 -1.04
N ARG A 45 11.05 -3.92 -2.31
CA ARG A 45 10.71 -2.63 -2.92
C ARG A 45 9.24 -2.36 -2.64
N VAL A 46 8.95 -1.28 -1.92
CA VAL A 46 7.59 -0.99 -1.44
C VAL A 46 7.12 0.37 -1.94
N GLN A 47 5.93 0.39 -2.54
CA GLN A 47 5.21 1.60 -2.85
C GLN A 47 4.17 1.82 -1.76
N VAL A 48 4.18 3.01 -1.15
CA VAL A 48 3.26 3.35 -0.06
C VAL A 48 2.09 4.14 -0.62
N LYS A 49 0.88 3.73 -0.26
CA LYS A 49 -0.37 4.40 -0.61
C LYS A 49 -1.18 4.62 0.66
N SER A 50 -2.13 5.55 0.60
CA SER A 50 -3.05 5.78 1.70
C SER A 50 -4.44 6.04 1.15
N THR A 51 -5.44 5.79 1.99
CA THR A 51 -6.83 6.08 1.65
C THR A 51 -7.61 6.49 2.89
N SER A 52 -8.51 7.45 2.70
CA SER A 52 -9.55 7.79 3.66
C SER A 52 -10.93 7.66 3.02
N ARG A 53 -10.99 7.09 1.85
CA ARG A 53 -12.12 7.10 0.93
C ARG A 53 -13.05 5.94 1.18
N LYS A 54 -14.00 6.14 2.08
CA LYS A 54 -15.01 5.14 2.41
C LYS A 54 -16.06 5.08 1.30
N ASP A 55 -16.40 3.87 0.88
CA ASP A 55 -17.42 3.62 -0.13
C ASP A 55 -18.54 2.79 0.48
N THR A 56 -19.74 3.36 0.48
CA THR A 56 -20.95 2.70 1.01
C THR A 56 -21.94 2.38 -0.09
N SER A 57 -21.60 2.65 -1.36
CA SER A 57 -22.54 2.57 -2.48
C SER A 57 -23.07 1.17 -2.74
N SER A 58 -22.30 0.14 -2.36
CA SER A 58 -22.71 -1.26 -2.53
C SER A 58 -23.44 -1.84 -1.33
N GLY A 59 -23.78 -1.03 -0.35
CA GLY A 59 -24.34 -1.48 0.92
C GLY A 59 -23.31 -2.13 1.83
N MET A 60 -22.04 -2.11 1.44
CA MET A 60 -20.93 -2.66 2.19
C MET A 60 -19.90 -1.59 2.43
N ASP A 61 -19.58 -1.32 3.69
CA ASP A 61 -18.55 -0.36 4.03
C ASP A 61 -17.18 -0.90 3.62
N CYS A 62 -16.53 -0.20 2.73
CA CYS A 62 -15.18 -0.52 2.31
C CYS A 62 -14.39 0.76 2.03
N TYR A 63 -13.08 0.61 1.89
CA TYR A 63 -12.21 1.71 1.51
C TYR A 63 -11.61 1.41 0.14
N ASN A 64 -11.69 2.39 -0.75
CA ASN A 64 -11.11 2.28 -2.08
C ASN A 64 -9.73 2.91 -2.08
N CYS A 65 -8.75 2.22 -2.65
CA CYS A 65 -7.42 2.76 -2.83
C CYS A 65 -6.99 2.60 -4.29
N LEU A 66 -6.56 3.69 -4.89
CA LEU A 66 -5.99 3.66 -6.22
C LEU A 66 -4.55 3.16 -6.13
N VAL A 67 -4.26 2.08 -6.84
CA VAL A 67 -2.96 1.38 -6.75
C VAL A 67 -2.26 1.33 -8.10
N CYS A 68 -2.28 2.43 -8.82
CA CYS A 68 -1.60 2.55 -10.11
C CYS A 68 -0.72 3.80 -10.11
N SER A 69 0.19 3.86 -11.08
CA SER A 69 1.10 4.99 -11.26
C SER A 69 0.68 5.81 -12.48
N GLY A 70 1.24 7.02 -12.57
CA GLY A 70 1.01 7.91 -13.71
C GLY A 70 -0.11 8.90 -13.46
N ARG A 71 0.01 10.06 -14.11
CA ARG A 71 -0.95 11.15 -13.96
C ARG A 71 -2.02 11.08 -15.05
N ASP A 72 -1.60 11.00 -16.30
CA ASP A 72 -2.50 11.04 -17.46
C ASP A 72 -2.80 9.65 -18.00
N SER A 73 -1.82 8.75 -17.94
CA SER A 73 -1.96 7.36 -18.34
C SER A 73 -1.72 6.47 -17.13
N LYS A 74 -2.80 6.00 -16.52
CA LYS A 74 -2.73 5.17 -15.32
C LYS A 74 -2.15 3.80 -15.67
N GLN A 75 -1.00 3.49 -15.09
CA GLN A 75 -0.29 2.24 -15.33
C GLN A 75 -0.35 1.37 -14.07
N GLN A 76 -0.72 0.11 -14.25
CA GLN A 76 -0.69 -0.85 -13.16
C GLN A 76 0.75 -1.23 -12.86
N TYR A 77 1.10 -1.31 -11.58
CA TYR A 77 2.41 -1.77 -11.16
C TYR A 77 2.58 -3.26 -11.45
N THR A 78 3.80 -3.65 -11.79
CA THR A 78 4.14 -5.05 -12.04
C THR A 78 5.28 -5.48 -11.11
N GLU A 79 5.56 -6.78 -11.09
CA GLU A 79 6.66 -7.35 -10.33
C GLU A 79 8.03 -6.81 -10.78
N LYS A 80 8.12 -6.26 -11.99
CA LYS A 80 9.35 -5.62 -12.47
C LYS A 80 9.59 -4.30 -11.77
N ASP A 81 8.54 -3.65 -11.31
CA ASP A 81 8.60 -2.32 -10.74
C ASP A 81 8.79 -2.35 -9.23
N ILE A 82 7.99 -3.15 -8.54
CA ILE A 82 7.89 -3.19 -7.08
C ILE A 82 7.58 -4.62 -6.62
N ASP A 83 7.75 -4.85 -5.33
CA ASP A 83 7.42 -6.13 -4.72
C ASP A 83 6.11 -6.08 -3.94
N TYR A 84 5.86 -4.96 -3.25
CA TYR A 84 4.68 -4.79 -2.41
C TYR A 84 4.08 -3.40 -2.58
N ILE A 85 2.76 -3.32 -2.41
CA ILE A 85 2.08 -2.05 -2.15
C ILE A 85 1.62 -2.09 -0.70
N ALA A 86 2.05 -1.09 0.07
CA ALA A 86 1.62 -0.91 1.45
C ALA A 86 0.56 0.17 1.48
N ILE A 87 -0.63 -0.17 1.98
CA ILE A 87 -1.77 0.74 2.01
C ILE A 87 -2.15 1.07 3.44
N TYR A 88 -2.16 2.35 3.75
CA TYR A 88 -2.61 2.86 5.04
C TYR A 88 -4.06 3.32 4.94
N VAL A 89 -4.93 2.69 5.70
CA VAL A 89 -6.34 3.09 5.80
C VAL A 89 -6.43 4.04 6.99
N ILE A 90 -6.47 5.33 6.70
CA ILE A 90 -6.31 6.40 7.70
C ILE A 90 -7.35 6.33 8.82
N PRO A 91 -8.68 6.26 8.52
CA PRO A 91 -9.68 6.27 9.59
C PRO A 91 -9.62 5.04 10.50
N GLU A 92 -9.03 3.94 10.02
CA GLU A 92 -8.96 2.69 10.76
C GLU A 92 -7.60 2.46 11.41
N ASN A 93 -6.64 3.33 11.13
CA ASN A 93 -5.25 3.14 11.56
C ASN A 93 -4.76 1.72 11.23
N ALA A 94 -5.05 1.27 10.01
CA ALA A 94 -4.77 -0.10 9.59
C ALA A 94 -3.86 -0.11 8.36
N TRP A 95 -2.95 -1.07 8.33
CA TRP A 95 -2.03 -1.27 7.23
C TRP A 95 -2.28 -2.60 6.53
N TYR A 96 -2.17 -2.57 5.22
CA TYR A 96 -2.18 -3.76 4.37
C TYR A 96 -0.91 -3.76 3.54
N LYS A 97 -0.17 -4.86 3.58
CA LYS A 97 1.04 -5.03 2.76
C LYS A 97 0.78 -6.12 1.76
N ILE A 98 0.48 -5.74 0.53
CA ILE A 98 -0.04 -6.65 -0.49
C ILE A 98 1.04 -6.91 -1.53
N PRO A 99 1.40 -8.18 -1.80
CA PRO A 99 2.30 -8.49 -2.91
C PRO A 99 1.71 -7.97 -4.21
N VAL A 100 2.52 -7.29 -5.02
CA VAL A 100 2.03 -6.66 -6.24
C VAL A 100 1.37 -7.67 -7.19
N LYS A 101 1.87 -8.90 -7.22
CA LYS A 101 1.32 -9.96 -8.06
C LYS A 101 -0.11 -10.35 -7.69
N GLU A 102 -0.53 -10.05 -6.47
CA GLU A 102 -1.88 -10.38 -5.99
C GLU A 102 -2.89 -9.26 -6.24
N ILE A 103 -2.42 -8.12 -6.73
CA ILE A 103 -3.30 -6.98 -7.00
C ILE A 103 -3.89 -7.14 -8.39
N LYS A 104 -5.22 -7.09 -8.45
CA LYS A 104 -5.97 -7.19 -9.69
C LYS A 104 -6.62 -5.86 -10.00
N GLY A 105 -6.22 -5.26 -11.13
CA GLY A 105 -6.73 -3.98 -11.56
C GLY A 105 -6.00 -2.79 -10.93
N LYS A 106 -6.61 -1.63 -11.04
CA LYS A 106 -6.02 -0.35 -10.66
C LYS A 106 -6.53 0.16 -9.32
N THR A 107 -7.50 -0.51 -8.73
CA THR A 107 -8.13 -0.15 -7.47
C THR A 107 -8.24 -1.37 -6.58
N VAL A 108 -7.94 -1.17 -5.30
CA VAL A 108 -8.09 -2.20 -4.26
C VAL A 108 -9.22 -1.77 -3.35
N LYS A 109 -10.10 -2.71 -3.01
CA LYS A 109 -11.17 -2.50 -2.02
C LYS A 109 -10.82 -3.25 -0.75
N LEU A 110 -10.81 -2.52 0.36
CA LEU A 110 -10.43 -3.06 1.66
C LEU A 110 -11.61 -3.01 2.61
N TYR A 111 -11.84 -4.11 3.33
CA TYR A 111 -12.99 -4.29 4.22
C TYR A 111 -12.51 -4.59 5.65
N PRO A 112 -12.01 -3.61 6.41
CA PRO A 112 -11.38 -3.86 7.71
C PRO A 112 -12.29 -4.50 8.75
N HIS A 113 -13.61 -4.38 8.58
CA HIS A 113 -14.59 -4.86 9.56
C HIS A 113 -15.41 -6.03 9.07
N ARG A 114 -15.02 -6.67 7.97
CA ARG A 114 -15.87 -7.68 7.36
C ARG A 114 -15.21 -9.03 7.25
N LYS A 115 -15.93 -10.03 7.74
CA LYS A 115 -15.59 -11.44 7.52
C LYS A 115 -16.39 -11.91 6.31
N SER A 116 -15.87 -11.70 5.12
CA SER A 116 -16.57 -12.04 3.88
C SER A 116 -15.60 -12.64 2.89
N GLN A 117 -16.09 -13.51 2.02
CA GLN A 117 -15.30 -14.07 0.92
C GLN A 117 -14.83 -13.00 -0.06
N ARG A 118 -15.49 -11.83 -0.06
CA ARG A 118 -15.07 -10.69 -0.88
C ARG A 118 -13.89 -9.93 -0.28
N ASN A 119 -13.54 -10.22 0.97
CA ASN A 119 -12.44 -9.57 1.67
C ASN A 119 -11.13 -10.28 1.38
N THR A 120 -10.73 -10.25 0.10
CA THR A 120 -9.61 -11.04 -0.40
C THR A 120 -8.25 -10.55 0.08
N TYR A 121 -8.16 -9.28 0.53
CA TYR A 121 -6.89 -8.68 0.94
C TYR A 121 -6.69 -8.66 2.45
N GLU A 122 -7.67 -9.09 3.24
CA GLU A 122 -7.56 -9.04 4.71
C GLU A 122 -6.40 -9.88 5.24
N LYS A 123 -6.07 -10.95 4.56
CA LYS A 123 -4.93 -11.80 4.94
C LYS A 123 -3.58 -11.07 4.86
N TYR A 124 -3.53 -9.93 4.19
CA TYR A 124 -2.32 -9.11 4.08
C TYR A 124 -2.27 -7.96 5.08
N ARG A 125 -3.24 -7.91 5.98
CA ARG A 125 -3.25 -6.92 7.05
C ARG A 125 -2.10 -7.19 8.02
N ILE A 126 -1.39 -6.12 8.38
CA ILE A 126 -0.25 -6.23 9.30
C ILE A 126 -0.47 -5.40 10.57
#